data_ae8b2b94855b1d59cb42b5930a6d0a8e
#
_entry.id   ae8b2b94855b1d59cb42b5930a6d0a8e
#
_cell.length_a   1.000
_cell.length_b   1.000
_cell.length_c   1.000
_cell.angle_alpha   90.00
_cell.angle_beta   90.00
_cell.angle_gamma   90.00
#
_symmetry.space_group_name_H-M   'P 1'
#
loop_
_entity.id
_entity.type
_entity.pdbx_description
1 polymer ?
#
loop_
_entity_poly.entity_id
_entity_poly.type
_entity_poly.pdbx_seq_one_letter_code
_entity_poly.pdbx_strand_id
1 'polypeptide(L)'
;FKIERTNWIYDVPGGEKRGGHAYKENQEFIIALSGSFDVLLDDGKERRKIHLNRSYYGLYVPKQIWRQMDNFSTNSLALILSSTPYGENDYIRDYETFKNTAL
;
A
#
# COMPACT_ATOMS: atom_id res chain seq x y z
N PHE A 1 -4.87 7.36 13.16
CA PHE A 1 -3.94 6.55 13.96
C PHE A 1 -2.65 7.32 14.23
N LYS A 2 -1.90 6.87 15.22
CA LYS A 2 -0.58 7.44 15.51
C LYS A 2 0.42 6.96 14.47
N ILE A 3 1.21 7.89 13.92
CA ILE A 3 2.21 7.57 12.91
C ILE A 3 3.49 7.11 13.62
N GLU A 4 3.88 5.87 13.37
CA GLU A 4 5.09 5.27 13.95
C GLU A 4 6.20 5.07 12.93
N ARG A 5 5.88 5.12 11.62
CA ARG A 5 6.84 4.89 10.55
C ARG A 5 6.40 5.62 9.30
N THR A 6 7.39 6.11 8.54
CA THR A 6 7.17 6.80 7.27
C THR A 6 8.04 6.16 6.20
N ASN A 7 7.46 5.85 5.04
CA ASN A 7 8.19 5.33 3.89
C ASN A 7 7.93 6.20 2.66
N TRP A 8 8.92 6.26 1.79
CA TRP A 8 8.84 6.98 0.53
C TRP A 8 9.08 5.99 -0.61
N ILE A 9 8.29 6.07 -1.68
CA ILE A 9 8.53 5.29 -2.90
C ILE A 9 8.66 6.27 -4.04
N TYR A 10 9.77 6.20 -4.75
CA TYR A 10 10.06 7.09 -5.87
C TYR A 10 10.95 6.38 -6.90
N ASP A 11 11.09 6.96 -8.08
CA ASP A 11 11.91 6.41 -9.17
C ASP A 11 11.53 4.97 -9.52
N VAL A 12 10.24 4.67 -9.56
CA VAL A 12 9.77 3.34 -9.94
C VAL A 12 9.83 3.23 -11.47
N PRO A 13 10.61 2.27 -12.02
CA PRO A 13 10.65 2.08 -13.47
C PRO A 13 9.26 1.74 -14.03
N GLY A 14 9.01 2.17 -15.26
CA GLY A 14 7.75 1.92 -15.92
C GLY A 14 7.41 0.43 -15.96
N GLY A 15 6.16 0.10 -15.65
CA GLY A 15 5.68 -1.27 -15.65
C GLY A 15 5.97 -2.07 -14.40
N GLU A 16 6.73 -1.52 -13.46
CA GLU A 16 7.05 -2.22 -12.22
C GLU A 16 5.97 -2.04 -11.15
N LYS A 17 5.87 -3.02 -10.27
CA LYS A 17 4.94 -3.03 -9.14
C LYS A 17 5.69 -2.92 -7.83
N ARG A 18 5.01 -2.47 -6.79
CA ARG A 18 5.57 -2.36 -5.44
C ARG A 18 4.58 -2.86 -4.40
N GLY A 19 5.10 -3.53 -3.37
CA GLY A 19 4.40 -3.79 -2.12
C GLY A 19 3.24 -4.75 -2.17
N GLY A 20 3.33 -5.87 -2.88
CA GLY A 20 2.33 -6.92 -2.79
C GLY A 20 2.39 -7.62 -1.44
N HIS A 21 1.61 -7.14 -0.47
CA HIS A 21 1.57 -7.71 0.87
C HIS A 21 0.35 -7.19 1.65
N ALA A 22 0.09 -7.82 2.78
CA ALA A 22 -0.84 -7.35 3.79
C ALA A 22 -0.12 -7.30 5.13
N TYR A 23 -0.74 -6.68 6.12
CA TYR A 23 -0.21 -6.63 7.49
C TYR A 23 -1.19 -7.26 8.46
N LYS A 24 -0.65 -7.87 9.50
CA LYS A 24 -1.49 -8.41 10.58
C LYS A 24 -2.04 -7.30 11.46
N GLU A 25 -1.23 -6.27 11.76
CA GLU A 25 -1.60 -5.19 12.67
C GLU A 25 -1.44 -3.80 12.08
N ASN A 26 -0.45 -3.58 11.21
CA ASN A 26 -0.15 -2.25 10.68
C ASN A 26 -1.28 -1.71 9.82
N GLN A 27 -1.59 -0.44 10.02
CA GLN A 27 -2.48 0.35 9.17
C GLN A 27 -1.62 1.32 8.37
N GLU A 28 -2.06 1.65 7.17
CA GLU A 28 -1.33 2.59 6.31
C GLU A 28 -2.23 3.72 5.81
N PHE A 29 -1.60 4.86 5.53
CA PHE A 29 -2.22 5.95 4.81
C PHE A 29 -1.28 6.32 3.66
N ILE A 30 -1.76 6.22 2.42
CA ILE A 30 -0.94 6.37 1.22
C ILE A 30 -1.34 7.64 0.48
N ILE A 31 -0.35 8.48 0.16
CA ILE A 31 -0.56 9.76 -0.49
C ILE A 31 0.34 9.86 -1.73
N ALA A 32 -0.20 10.31 -2.85
CA ALA A 32 0.59 10.68 -4.02
C ALA A 32 1.02 12.14 -3.86
N LEU A 33 2.22 12.37 -3.31
CA LEU A 33 2.73 13.73 -3.12
C LEU A 33 3.02 14.42 -4.43
N SER A 34 3.48 13.67 -5.44
CA SER A 34 3.60 14.17 -6.81
C SER A 34 3.32 13.02 -7.77
N GLY A 35 2.89 13.34 -8.98
CA GLY A 35 2.55 12.35 -9.97
C GLY A 35 1.33 11.53 -9.58
N SER A 36 1.29 10.29 -10.06
CA SER A 36 0.14 9.41 -9.84
C SER A 36 0.55 7.95 -9.83
N PHE A 37 -0.28 7.14 -9.23
CA PHE A 37 -0.14 5.68 -9.25
C PHE A 37 -1.46 5.04 -8.84
N ASP A 38 -1.56 3.73 -9.06
CA ASP A 38 -2.73 2.96 -8.66
C ASP A 38 -2.41 2.12 -7.43
N VAL A 39 -3.38 1.97 -6.55
CA VAL A 39 -3.32 1.04 -5.41
C VAL A 39 -4.40 0.01 -5.59
N LEU A 40 -4.01 -1.26 -5.68
CA LEU A 40 -4.93 -2.38 -5.71
C LEU A 40 -5.16 -2.84 -4.27
N LEU A 41 -6.41 -2.87 -3.86
CA LEU A 41 -6.84 -3.38 -2.56
C LEU A 41 -7.59 -4.69 -2.76
N ASP A 42 -7.32 -5.67 -1.88
CA ASP A 42 -7.91 -6.99 -1.96
C ASP A 42 -8.21 -7.48 -0.54
N ASP A 43 -9.48 -7.75 -0.26
CA ASP A 43 -9.92 -8.22 1.06
C ASP A 43 -10.04 -9.76 1.13
N GLY A 44 -9.60 -10.45 0.09
CA GLY A 44 -9.72 -11.89 -0.02
C GLY A 44 -10.94 -12.35 -0.82
N LYS A 45 -11.87 -11.46 -1.10
CA LYS A 45 -13.09 -11.74 -1.87
C LYS A 45 -13.26 -10.80 -3.05
N GLU A 46 -13.05 -9.52 -2.82
CA GLU A 46 -13.20 -8.48 -3.83
C GLU A 46 -11.92 -7.71 -4.00
N ARG A 47 -11.70 -7.21 -5.20
CA ARG A 47 -10.57 -6.34 -5.54
C ARG A 47 -11.09 -4.98 -5.96
N ARG A 48 -10.35 -3.94 -5.55
CA ARG A 48 -10.67 -2.57 -5.93
C ARG A 48 -9.38 -1.84 -6.26
N LYS A 49 -9.39 -1.12 -7.38
CA LYS A 49 -8.24 -0.31 -7.79
C LYS A 49 -8.58 1.15 -7.56
N ILE A 50 -7.71 1.85 -6.84
CA ILE A 50 -7.85 3.27 -6.52
C ILE A 50 -6.71 4.02 -7.18
N HIS A 51 -7.03 5.05 -7.96
CA HIS A 51 -6.04 5.91 -8.60
C HIS A 51 -5.78 7.12 -7.70
N LEU A 52 -4.52 7.31 -7.29
CA LEU A 52 -4.11 8.46 -6.48
C LEU A 52 -3.32 9.42 -7.37
N ASN A 53 -3.77 10.67 -7.47
CA ASN A 53 -3.19 11.66 -8.36
C ASN A 53 -3.19 13.08 -7.82
N ARG A 54 -3.42 13.26 -6.53
CA ARG A 54 -3.41 14.58 -5.88
C ARG A 54 -2.81 14.47 -4.48
N SER A 55 -2.07 15.50 -4.07
CA SER A 55 -1.38 15.49 -2.77
C SER A 55 -2.28 15.86 -1.59
N TYR A 56 -3.48 16.32 -1.86
CA TYR A 56 -4.37 16.81 -0.81
C TYR A 56 -5.40 15.77 -0.33
N TYR A 57 -5.29 14.53 -0.77
CA TYR A 57 -6.06 13.40 -0.24
C TYR A 57 -5.23 12.13 -0.31
N GLY A 58 -5.63 11.14 0.46
CA GLY A 58 -4.92 9.88 0.52
C GLY A 58 -5.86 8.71 0.69
N LEU A 59 -5.28 7.52 0.74
CA LEU A 59 -6.00 6.26 0.86
C LEU A 59 -5.66 5.59 2.18
N TYR A 60 -6.67 5.37 3.02
CA TYR A 60 -6.51 4.59 4.23
C TYR A 60 -6.58 3.10 3.88
N VAL A 61 -5.57 2.34 4.31
CA VAL A 61 -5.51 0.88 4.13
C VAL A 61 -5.56 0.23 5.51
N PRO A 62 -6.69 -0.40 5.88
CA PRO A 62 -6.79 -1.11 7.15
C PRO A 62 -5.82 -2.28 7.24
N LYS A 63 -5.59 -2.78 8.45
CA LYS A 63 -4.86 -4.03 8.63
C LYS A 63 -5.59 -5.18 7.93
N GLN A 64 -4.83 -6.22 7.56
CA GLN A 64 -5.37 -7.44 6.95
C GLN A 64 -6.03 -7.22 5.59
N ILE A 65 -5.59 -6.20 4.87
CA ILE A 65 -5.96 -5.96 3.48
C ILE A 65 -4.71 -6.10 2.62
N TRP A 66 -4.77 -6.94 1.62
CA TRP A 66 -3.69 -7.06 0.64
C TRP A 66 -3.66 -5.80 -0.21
N ARG A 67 -2.49 -5.21 -0.36
CA ARG A 67 -2.36 -4.04 -1.21
C ARG A 67 -1.12 -4.15 -2.10
N GLN A 68 -1.22 -3.61 -3.28
CA GLN A 68 -0.18 -3.62 -4.29
C GLN A 68 -0.26 -2.31 -5.06
N MET A 69 0.89 -1.76 -5.41
CA MET A 69 0.95 -0.47 -6.11
C MET A 69 1.56 -0.67 -7.49
N ASP A 70 1.00 -0.02 -8.51
CA ASP A 70 1.52 -0.08 -9.87
C ASP A 70 1.13 1.17 -10.65
N ASN A 71 1.42 1.15 -11.94
CA ASN A 71 1.07 2.25 -12.86
C ASN A 71 1.60 3.61 -12.39
N PHE A 72 2.85 3.64 -11.92
CA PHE A 72 3.49 4.86 -11.46
C PHE A 72 3.79 5.79 -12.64
N SER A 73 3.40 7.06 -12.53
CA SER A 73 3.77 8.08 -13.51
C SER A 73 5.25 8.44 -13.35
N THR A 74 5.80 9.10 -14.38
CA THR A 74 7.16 9.66 -14.30
C THR A 74 7.18 10.68 -13.16
N ASN A 75 8.27 10.65 -12.38
CA ASN A 75 8.48 11.55 -11.23
C ASN A 75 7.41 11.44 -10.16
N SER A 76 6.76 10.29 -10.05
CA SER A 76 5.81 10.06 -8.96
C SER A 76 6.55 9.92 -7.63
N LEU A 77 5.89 10.36 -6.57
CA LEU A 77 6.41 10.25 -5.21
C LEU A 77 5.26 9.82 -4.30
N ALA A 78 5.39 8.63 -3.73
CA ALA A 78 4.42 8.13 -2.76
C ALA A 78 4.95 8.33 -1.35
N LEU A 79 4.09 8.81 -0.47
CA LEU A 79 4.35 8.86 0.97
C LEU A 79 3.42 7.86 1.64
N ILE A 80 4.00 6.98 2.45
CA ILE A 80 3.23 5.95 3.18
C ILE A 80 3.46 6.15 4.66
N LEU A 81 2.38 6.45 5.38
CA LEU A 81 2.37 6.59 6.83
C LEU A 81 1.86 5.29 7.43
N SER A 82 2.56 4.77 8.44
CA SER A 82 2.25 3.49 9.06
C SER A 82 2.01 3.63 10.55
N SER A 83 1.12 2.80 11.07
CA SER A 83 0.72 2.84 12.49
C SER A 83 1.63 2.02 13.40
N THR A 84 2.56 1.24 12.84
CA THR A 84 3.49 0.43 13.63
C THR A 84 4.92 0.67 13.18
N PRO A 85 5.92 0.46 14.06
CA PRO A 85 7.31 0.37 13.64
C PRO A 85 7.50 -0.80 12.68
N TYR A 86 8.61 -0.79 11.93
CA TYR A 86 8.91 -1.90 11.03
C TYR A 86 9.08 -3.20 11.81
N GLY A 87 8.45 -4.28 11.32
CA GLY A 87 8.61 -5.61 11.88
C GLY A 87 8.23 -6.64 10.82
N GLU A 88 9.19 -7.47 10.40
CA GLU A 88 8.95 -8.45 9.34
C GLU A 88 7.86 -9.45 9.73
N ASN A 89 7.72 -9.76 11.01
CA ASN A 89 6.69 -10.69 11.49
C ASN A 89 5.27 -10.19 11.27
N ASP A 90 5.09 -8.89 11.04
CA ASP A 90 3.78 -8.30 10.77
C ASP A 90 3.36 -8.46 9.31
N TYR A 91 4.30 -8.74 8.42
CA TYR A 91 4.00 -8.85 6.99
C TYR A 91 3.41 -10.21 6.62
N ILE A 92 2.43 -10.16 5.74
CA ILE A 92 1.92 -11.35 5.03
C ILE A 92 2.29 -11.11 3.57
N ARG A 93 3.34 -11.77 3.11
CA ARG A 93 3.91 -11.53 1.77
C ARG A 93 3.45 -12.54 0.72
N ASP A 94 2.87 -13.65 1.14
CA ASP A 94 2.35 -14.68 0.24
C ASP A 94 0.85 -14.52 0.10
N TYR A 95 0.39 -14.34 -1.14
CA TYR A 95 -1.03 -14.07 -1.40
C TYR A 95 -1.93 -15.23 -0.95
N GLU A 96 -1.50 -16.47 -1.16
CA GLU A 96 -2.30 -17.63 -0.75
C GLU A 96 -2.45 -17.69 0.76
N THR A 97 -1.37 -17.39 1.49
CA THR A 97 -1.43 -17.28 2.94
C THR A 97 -2.41 -16.19 3.38
N PHE A 98 -2.34 -15.02 2.74
CA PHE A 98 -3.28 -13.94 3.01
C PHE A 98 -4.72 -14.38 2.77
N LYS A 99 -4.98 -15.00 1.64
CA LYS A 99 -6.33 -15.41 1.26
C LYS A 99 -6.92 -16.39 2.26
N ASN A 100 -6.10 -17.29 2.79
CA ASN A 100 -6.52 -18.26 3.79
C ASN A 100 -6.82 -17.60 5.14
N THR A 101 -6.09 -16.53 5.50
CA THR A 101 -6.34 -15.82 6.76
C THR A 101 -7.49 -14.83 6.67
N ALA A 102 -7.88 -14.41 5.48
CA ALA A 102 -8.98 -13.45 5.27
C ALA A 102 -10.37 -14.08 5.41
N LEU A 103 -10.43 -15.38 5.59
CA LEU A 103 -11.70 -16.09 5.81
C LEU A 103 -12.07 -16.08 7.31
#